data_ab79fb9bf8d99a9df6320320dc4eae0f
#
_entry.id   ab79fb9bf8d99a9df6320320dc4eae0f
#
_cell.length_a   1.000
_cell.length_b   1.000
_cell.length_c   1.000
_cell.angle_alpha   90.00
_cell.angle_beta   90.00
_cell.angle_gamma   90.00
#
_symmetry.space_group_name_H-M   'P 1'
#
loop_
_entity.id
_entity.type
_entity.pdbx_description
1 polymer ?
#
loop_
_entity_poly.entity_id
_entity_poly.type
_entity_poly.pdbx_seq_one_letter_code
_entity_poly.pdbx_strand_id
1 'polypeptide(L)'
;PANEDGSYKFDKNALHIWPRGRFMMIALANEDGSFTCTLFMPHEGDKFAFDKLNSPESVNTFFKTVFPDFYEMVPTVAEAWDDHPLSNLAIIRCSPWTNGKVALMGDAAHATVPFYGQGMNAGFEDCTVLSNLMKKHDENWEAIFEEYSRERKPDGDALQDLSLDNYYVMRDYVSDPEFLLRKKIEAKFSELYPKKWLPLYSQVTFSNIRYSVAYQQGKKQSDIMDIIMQIPNIENVWDSETVMNEMKVLSKDFNF
;
A
#
# COMPACT_ATOMS: atom_id res chain seq x y z
N PRO A 1 -10.12 -20.19 8.38
CA PRO A 1 -11.47 -20.48 8.84
C PRO A 1 -11.81 -19.70 10.11
N ALA A 2 -13.11 -19.45 10.39
CA ALA A 2 -13.62 -18.96 11.66
C ALA A 2 -13.32 -19.93 12.81
N ASN A 3 -13.55 -19.51 14.04
CA ASN A 3 -13.62 -20.39 15.20
C ASN A 3 -14.86 -21.30 15.10
N GLU A 4 -14.94 -22.35 15.91
CA GLU A 4 -16.06 -23.32 15.90
C GLU A 4 -17.43 -22.66 16.20
N ASP A 5 -17.42 -21.57 16.96
CA ASP A 5 -18.62 -20.78 17.28
C ASP A 5 -18.94 -19.69 16.22
N GLY A 6 -18.20 -19.65 15.12
CA GLY A 6 -18.34 -18.65 14.05
C GLY A 6 -17.70 -17.30 14.34
N SER A 7 -17.02 -17.13 15.48
CA SER A 7 -16.29 -15.90 15.79
C SER A 7 -14.98 -15.77 15.00
N TYR A 8 -14.50 -14.53 14.89
CA TYR A 8 -13.22 -14.24 14.23
C TYR A 8 -12.02 -14.68 15.06
N LYS A 9 -11.00 -15.25 14.41
CA LYS A 9 -9.73 -15.63 15.07
C LYS A 9 -8.86 -14.41 15.41
N PHE A 10 -9.01 -13.31 14.69
CA PHE A 10 -8.28 -12.05 14.85
C PHE A 10 -9.25 -10.88 14.87
N ASP A 11 -8.74 -9.66 15.10
CA ASP A 11 -9.52 -8.44 14.97
C ASP A 11 -10.05 -8.29 13.54
N LYS A 12 -11.38 -8.32 13.39
CA LYS A 12 -12.06 -8.19 12.10
C LYS A 12 -11.92 -6.81 11.47
N ASN A 13 -11.55 -5.79 12.24
CA ASN A 13 -11.44 -4.42 11.77
C ASN A 13 -9.99 -4.03 11.41
N ALA A 14 -9.07 -5.02 11.38
CA ALA A 14 -7.65 -4.80 11.08
C ALA A 14 -7.19 -5.59 9.86
N LEU A 15 -6.24 -5.04 9.12
CA LEU A 15 -5.40 -5.79 8.19
C LEU A 15 -4.28 -6.44 9.00
N HIS A 16 -4.23 -7.77 8.96
CA HIS A 16 -3.15 -8.53 9.61
C HIS A 16 -2.01 -8.74 8.62
N ILE A 17 -0.77 -8.53 9.06
CA ILE A 17 0.42 -8.63 8.22
C ILE A 17 1.47 -9.47 8.94
N TRP A 18 2.03 -10.47 8.25
CA TRP A 18 3.20 -11.24 8.67
C TRP A 18 4.39 -10.90 7.77
N PRO A 19 5.20 -9.87 8.10
CA PRO A 19 6.41 -9.55 7.36
C PRO A 19 7.51 -10.56 7.72
N ARG A 20 8.17 -11.12 6.69
CA ARG A 20 9.25 -12.11 6.84
C ARG A 20 10.40 -11.85 5.85
N GLY A 21 10.73 -10.57 5.62
CA GLY A 21 11.74 -10.16 4.66
C GLY A 21 11.35 -10.52 3.23
N ARG A 22 11.88 -11.58 2.66
CA ARG A 22 11.55 -12.00 1.29
C ARG A 22 10.11 -12.49 1.09
N PHE A 23 9.39 -12.75 2.18
CA PHE A 23 8.02 -13.28 2.19
C PHE A 23 7.13 -12.35 2.99
N MET A 24 5.90 -12.25 2.59
CA MET A 24 4.88 -11.53 3.33
C MET A 24 3.55 -12.25 3.18
N MET A 25 2.80 -12.35 4.26
CA MET A 25 1.42 -12.80 4.22
C MET A 25 0.53 -11.72 4.83
N ILE A 26 -0.63 -11.53 4.25
CA ILE A 26 -1.67 -10.66 4.79
C ILE A 26 -2.95 -11.47 5.00
N ALA A 27 -3.79 -11.02 5.94
CA ALA A 27 -5.13 -11.57 6.12
C ALA A 27 -6.15 -10.46 6.33
N LEU A 28 -7.28 -10.58 5.65
CA LEU A 28 -8.44 -9.70 5.72
C LEU A 28 -9.67 -10.51 6.12
N ALA A 29 -10.47 -9.96 7.03
CA ALA A 29 -11.69 -10.60 7.52
C ALA A 29 -12.77 -10.63 6.43
N ASN A 30 -13.48 -11.75 6.33
CA ASN A 30 -14.70 -11.93 5.55
C ASN A 30 -15.94 -11.84 6.46
N GLU A 31 -17.11 -11.63 5.89
CA GLU A 31 -18.37 -11.49 6.64
C GLU A 31 -18.77 -12.76 7.42
N ASP A 32 -18.33 -13.93 6.96
CA ASP A 32 -18.62 -15.24 7.57
C ASP A 32 -17.70 -15.62 8.74
N GLY A 33 -16.84 -14.68 9.20
CA GLY A 33 -15.88 -14.93 10.27
C GLY A 33 -14.56 -15.55 9.81
N SER A 34 -14.44 -15.94 8.54
CA SER A 34 -13.21 -16.42 7.95
C SER A 34 -12.27 -15.27 7.55
N PHE A 35 -11.07 -15.60 7.09
CA PHE A 35 -10.10 -14.64 6.58
C PHE A 35 -9.61 -15.07 5.20
N THR A 36 -9.55 -14.11 4.28
CA THR A 36 -8.80 -14.28 3.04
C THR A 36 -7.34 -14.00 3.32
N CYS A 37 -6.50 -15.03 3.17
CA CYS A 37 -5.05 -14.94 3.34
C CYS A 37 -4.37 -14.90 1.99
N THR A 38 -3.45 -13.93 1.79
CA THR A 38 -2.67 -13.81 0.56
C THR A 38 -1.19 -13.89 0.90
N LEU A 39 -0.49 -14.87 0.30
CA LEU A 39 0.94 -15.04 0.44
C LEU A 39 1.66 -14.41 -0.75
N PHE A 40 2.64 -13.54 -0.45
CA PHE A 40 3.54 -12.93 -1.41
C PHE A 40 4.93 -13.52 -1.23
N MET A 41 5.46 -14.15 -2.29
CA MET A 41 6.79 -14.72 -2.30
C MET A 41 7.32 -14.83 -3.74
N PRO A 42 8.65 -15.01 -3.95
CA PRO A 42 9.20 -15.25 -5.27
C PRO A 42 8.65 -16.51 -5.92
N HIS A 43 8.47 -16.48 -7.25
CA HIS A 43 8.11 -17.67 -8.03
C HIS A 43 9.21 -18.71 -8.01
N GLU A 44 10.46 -18.27 -8.15
CA GLU A 44 11.67 -19.10 -8.21
C GLU A 44 12.67 -18.63 -7.15
N GLY A 45 13.44 -19.55 -6.59
CA GLY A 45 14.44 -19.23 -5.59
C GLY A 45 15.18 -20.43 -5.02
N ASP A 46 16.09 -20.15 -4.07
CA ASP A 46 16.99 -21.18 -3.54
C ASP A 46 16.30 -22.19 -2.62
N LYS A 47 15.80 -21.73 -1.46
CA LYS A 47 15.26 -22.63 -0.43
C LYS A 47 13.72 -22.66 -0.44
N PHE A 48 13.11 -21.47 -0.46
CA PHE A 48 11.65 -21.32 -0.46
C PHE A 48 11.24 -20.38 -1.58
N ALA A 49 10.43 -20.87 -2.49
CA ALA A 49 9.77 -20.16 -3.57
C ALA A 49 8.59 -21.00 -4.02
N PHE A 50 7.66 -20.46 -4.79
CA PHE A 50 6.48 -21.22 -5.23
C PHE A 50 6.87 -22.51 -5.98
N ASP A 51 7.94 -22.48 -6.80
CA ASP A 51 8.45 -23.65 -7.55
C ASP A 51 8.96 -24.79 -6.65
N LYS A 52 9.19 -24.55 -5.36
CA LYS A 52 9.66 -25.55 -4.37
C LYS A 52 8.54 -26.10 -3.49
N LEU A 53 7.35 -25.47 -3.50
CA LEU A 53 6.21 -25.87 -2.68
C LEU A 53 5.26 -26.79 -3.46
N ASN A 54 5.77 -27.94 -3.89
CA ASN A 54 5.12 -28.88 -4.81
C ASN A 54 4.60 -30.16 -4.13
N SER A 55 4.62 -30.20 -2.82
CA SER A 55 4.06 -31.31 -2.02
C SER A 55 3.55 -30.80 -0.67
N PRO A 56 2.58 -31.49 -0.04
CA PRO A 56 2.12 -31.15 1.31
C PRO A 56 3.24 -31.07 2.35
N GLU A 57 4.28 -31.89 2.20
CA GLU A 57 5.43 -31.88 3.10
C GLU A 57 6.26 -30.61 2.95
N SER A 58 6.55 -30.18 1.71
CA SER A 58 7.29 -28.94 1.43
C SER A 58 6.52 -27.71 1.89
N VAL A 59 5.19 -27.66 1.70
CA VAL A 59 4.31 -26.60 2.18
C VAL A 59 4.32 -26.52 3.70
N ASN A 60 4.10 -27.64 4.39
CA ASN A 60 4.14 -27.70 5.85
C ASN A 60 5.52 -27.26 6.40
N THR A 61 6.60 -27.69 5.76
CA THR A 61 7.96 -27.31 6.15
C THR A 61 8.18 -25.80 6.01
N PHE A 62 7.70 -25.21 4.92
CA PHE A 62 7.75 -23.78 4.69
C PHE A 62 7.00 -23.00 5.78
N PHE A 63 5.72 -23.32 6.02
CA PHE A 63 4.91 -22.59 7.00
C PHE A 63 5.45 -22.76 8.42
N LYS A 64 5.85 -23.96 8.83
CA LYS A 64 6.50 -24.20 10.12
C LYS A 64 7.78 -23.40 10.32
N THR A 65 8.54 -23.17 9.24
CA THR A 65 9.83 -22.49 9.32
C THR A 65 9.67 -20.97 9.24
N VAL A 66 8.83 -20.47 8.34
CA VAL A 66 8.73 -19.05 8.00
C VAL A 66 7.58 -18.38 8.74
N PHE A 67 6.45 -19.06 8.93
CA PHE A 67 5.25 -18.54 9.57
C PHE A 67 4.76 -19.47 10.69
N PRO A 68 5.58 -19.79 11.72
CA PRO A 68 5.21 -20.73 12.77
C PRO A 68 3.96 -20.32 13.54
N ASP A 69 3.80 -19.03 13.81
CA ASP A 69 2.65 -18.42 14.45
C ASP A 69 1.36 -18.60 13.64
N PHE A 70 1.41 -18.43 12.33
CA PHE A 70 0.27 -18.73 11.45
C PHE A 70 0.01 -20.24 11.36
N TYR A 71 1.05 -21.06 11.26
CA TYR A 71 0.91 -22.51 11.16
C TYR A 71 0.24 -23.13 12.40
N GLU A 72 0.50 -22.62 13.60
CA GLU A 72 -0.19 -23.04 14.82
C GLU A 72 -1.71 -22.84 14.75
N MET A 73 -2.16 -21.80 14.05
CA MET A 73 -3.58 -21.47 13.88
C MET A 73 -4.25 -22.21 12.73
N VAL A 74 -3.49 -22.54 11.68
CA VAL A 74 -3.98 -23.20 10.46
C VAL A 74 -3.04 -24.36 10.08
N PRO A 75 -3.01 -25.45 10.88
CA PRO A 75 -2.13 -26.59 10.62
C PRO A 75 -2.51 -27.37 9.35
N THR A 76 -3.71 -27.13 8.81
CA THR A 76 -4.25 -27.75 7.58
C THR A 76 -3.93 -26.95 6.31
N VAL A 77 -3.05 -25.95 6.37
CA VAL A 77 -2.75 -25.05 5.23
C VAL A 77 -2.31 -25.80 3.97
N ALA A 78 -1.63 -26.94 4.11
CA ALA A 78 -1.18 -27.75 2.99
C ALA A 78 -2.32 -28.51 2.29
N GLU A 79 -3.46 -28.74 2.94
CA GLU A 79 -4.59 -29.49 2.38
C GLU A 79 -5.31 -28.69 1.29
N ALA A 80 -5.33 -27.35 1.44
CA ALA A 80 -5.98 -26.45 0.50
C ALA A 80 -4.98 -25.76 -0.47
N TRP A 81 -3.70 -26.16 -0.43
CA TRP A 81 -2.66 -25.43 -1.17
C TRP A 81 -2.87 -25.43 -2.69
N ASP A 82 -3.20 -26.60 -3.24
CA ASP A 82 -3.37 -26.77 -4.68
C ASP A 82 -4.72 -26.21 -5.20
N ASP A 83 -5.66 -25.88 -4.32
CA ASP A 83 -6.97 -25.31 -4.68
C ASP A 83 -6.87 -23.81 -5.03
N HIS A 84 -5.73 -23.18 -4.76
CA HIS A 84 -5.53 -21.75 -4.95
C HIS A 84 -4.58 -21.46 -6.13
N PRO A 85 -5.02 -20.65 -7.12
CA PRO A 85 -4.20 -20.33 -8.27
C PRO A 85 -3.05 -19.40 -7.89
N LEU A 86 -1.87 -19.63 -8.48
CA LEU A 86 -0.79 -18.67 -8.46
C LEU A 86 -1.10 -17.52 -9.42
N SER A 87 -0.80 -16.30 -8.98
CA SER A 87 -0.95 -15.09 -9.80
C SER A 87 0.32 -14.25 -9.74
N ASN A 88 0.64 -13.61 -10.85
CA ASN A 88 1.70 -12.62 -10.92
C ASN A 88 1.15 -11.24 -10.57
N LEU A 89 1.91 -10.50 -9.78
CA LEU A 89 1.70 -9.06 -9.65
C LEU A 89 2.47 -8.34 -10.75
N ALA A 90 1.79 -7.41 -11.43
CA ALA A 90 2.38 -6.63 -12.50
C ALA A 90 1.99 -5.16 -12.39
N ILE A 91 2.91 -4.29 -12.80
CA ILE A 91 2.65 -2.87 -13.04
C ILE A 91 2.65 -2.66 -14.54
N ILE A 92 1.60 -2.05 -15.07
CA ILE A 92 1.52 -1.64 -16.47
C ILE A 92 1.65 -0.12 -16.52
N ARG A 93 2.75 0.36 -17.09
CA ARG A 93 2.99 1.79 -17.29
C ARG A 93 3.15 2.07 -18.77
N CYS A 94 2.28 2.87 -19.33
CA CYS A 94 2.27 3.18 -20.76
C CYS A 94 2.07 4.68 -21.02
N SER A 95 2.39 5.10 -22.23
CA SER A 95 2.16 6.45 -22.75
C SER A 95 2.23 6.42 -24.28
N PRO A 96 1.39 7.17 -24.98
CA PRO A 96 0.25 7.95 -24.48
C PRO A 96 -0.92 7.04 -24.04
N TRP A 97 -1.86 7.58 -23.25
CA TRP A 97 -3.09 6.86 -22.86
C TRP A 97 -4.18 6.96 -23.92
N THR A 98 -3.98 7.83 -24.89
CA THR A 98 -4.97 8.08 -25.95
C THR A 98 -4.31 8.01 -27.33
N ASN A 99 -5.04 7.46 -28.31
CA ASN A 99 -4.61 7.40 -29.70
C ASN A 99 -5.84 7.45 -30.62
N GLY A 100 -6.00 8.56 -31.36
CA GLY A 100 -7.15 8.79 -32.19
C GLY A 100 -8.47 8.72 -31.42
N LYS A 101 -9.28 7.71 -31.68
CA LYS A 101 -10.61 7.50 -31.06
C LYS A 101 -10.57 6.49 -29.90
N VAL A 102 -9.41 6.12 -29.42
CA VAL A 102 -9.22 5.13 -28.34
C VAL A 102 -8.56 5.79 -27.14
N ALA A 103 -9.07 5.50 -25.94
CA ALA A 103 -8.47 5.87 -24.66
C ALA A 103 -8.33 4.64 -23.75
N LEU A 104 -7.23 4.55 -23.02
CA LEU A 104 -7.02 3.56 -21.97
C LEU A 104 -7.47 4.14 -20.63
N MET A 105 -8.07 3.30 -19.78
CA MET A 105 -8.56 3.65 -18.45
C MET A 105 -8.33 2.51 -17.46
N GLY A 106 -8.25 2.82 -16.17
CA GLY A 106 -8.05 1.84 -15.13
C GLY A 106 -6.81 0.99 -15.36
N ASP A 107 -6.89 -0.31 -15.08
CA ASP A 107 -5.77 -1.23 -15.21
C ASP A 107 -5.17 -1.31 -16.61
N ALA A 108 -5.94 -1.00 -17.67
CA ALA A 108 -5.41 -0.93 -19.02
C ALA A 108 -4.38 0.21 -19.20
N ALA A 109 -4.50 1.28 -18.42
CA ALA A 109 -3.62 2.45 -18.47
C ALA A 109 -2.56 2.43 -17.36
N HIS A 110 -2.94 1.98 -16.15
CA HIS A 110 -2.13 2.13 -14.93
C HIS A 110 -2.34 0.99 -13.93
N ALA A 111 -2.34 -0.27 -14.37
CA ALA A 111 -2.37 -1.41 -13.45
C ALA A 111 -1.28 -1.27 -12.38
N THR A 112 -1.65 -1.49 -11.14
CA THR A 112 -0.78 -1.32 -9.98
C THR A 112 -0.83 -2.54 -9.07
N VAL A 113 0.20 -2.69 -8.22
CA VAL A 113 0.20 -3.71 -7.17
C VAL A 113 -0.74 -3.32 -6.03
N PRO A 114 -1.34 -4.27 -5.28
CA PRO A 114 -2.50 -4.02 -4.42
C PRO A 114 -2.16 -3.40 -3.05
N PHE A 115 -0.94 -2.96 -2.80
CA PHE A 115 -0.46 -2.65 -1.44
C PHE A 115 -1.01 -1.35 -0.83
N TYR A 116 -1.59 -0.45 -1.63
CA TYR A 116 -2.42 0.65 -1.14
C TYR A 116 -3.92 0.38 -1.25
N GLY A 117 -4.34 -0.63 -2.00
CA GLY A 117 -5.75 -0.92 -2.25
C GLY A 117 -6.48 0.15 -3.07
N GLN A 118 -5.77 0.95 -3.86
CA GLN A 118 -6.32 2.12 -4.56
C GLN A 118 -6.55 1.93 -6.06
N GLY A 119 -6.22 0.77 -6.65
CA GLY A 119 -6.37 0.54 -8.09
C GLY A 119 -7.81 0.75 -8.58
N MET A 120 -8.79 0.16 -7.90
CA MET A 120 -10.21 0.33 -8.22
C MET A 120 -10.67 1.79 -8.05
N ASN A 121 -10.26 2.46 -6.98
CA ASN A 121 -10.60 3.86 -6.72
C ASN A 121 -10.05 4.77 -7.82
N ALA A 122 -8.81 4.57 -8.25
CA ALA A 122 -8.19 5.31 -9.35
C ALA A 122 -8.94 5.10 -10.68
N GLY A 123 -9.38 3.86 -10.97
CA GLY A 123 -10.20 3.57 -12.15
C GLY A 123 -11.56 4.27 -12.12
N PHE A 124 -12.23 4.33 -10.97
CA PHE A 124 -13.48 5.10 -10.84
C PHE A 124 -13.24 6.62 -10.93
N GLU A 125 -12.10 7.09 -10.44
CA GLU A 125 -11.72 8.50 -10.60
C GLU A 125 -11.48 8.84 -12.07
N ASP A 126 -10.88 7.95 -12.86
CA ASP A 126 -10.76 8.10 -14.32
C ASP A 126 -12.13 8.31 -14.96
N CYS A 127 -13.13 7.51 -14.61
CA CYS A 127 -14.50 7.66 -15.11
C CYS A 127 -15.09 9.03 -14.73
N THR A 128 -14.85 9.47 -13.51
CA THR A 128 -15.35 10.76 -13.01
C THR A 128 -14.71 11.92 -13.78
N VAL A 129 -13.38 11.89 -13.95
CA VAL A 129 -12.65 12.92 -14.70
C VAL A 129 -13.11 12.95 -16.15
N LEU A 130 -13.19 11.79 -16.81
CA LEU A 130 -13.66 11.72 -18.20
C LEU A 130 -15.08 12.29 -18.35
N SER A 131 -16.00 11.93 -17.46
CA SER A 131 -17.38 12.46 -17.46
C SER A 131 -17.43 13.98 -17.31
N ASN A 132 -16.57 14.55 -16.47
CA ASN A 132 -16.48 16.00 -16.30
C ASN A 132 -15.89 16.69 -17.53
N LEU A 133 -14.90 16.08 -18.16
CA LEU A 133 -14.30 16.60 -19.39
C LEU A 133 -15.27 16.55 -20.59
N MET A 134 -16.11 15.51 -20.67
CA MET A 134 -17.18 15.45 -21.67
C MET A 134 -18.14 16.65 -21.56
N LYS A 135 -18.55 17.01 -20.35
CA LYS A 135 -19.41 18.18 -20.09
C LYS A 135 -18.69 19.49 -20.39
N LYS A 136 -17.39 19.56 -20.07
CA LYS A 136 -16.57 20.77 -20.25
C LYS A 136 -16.32 21.11 -21.72
N HIS A 137 -16.09 20.10 -22.55
CA HIS A 137 -15.68 20.24 -23.95
C HIS A 137 -16.79 19.98 -24.97
N ASP A 138 -18.05 19.86 -24.53
CA ASP A 138 -19.21 19.65 -25.40
C ASP A 138 -18.97 18.54 -26.44
N GLU A 139 -18.54 17.37 -25.96
CA GLU A 139 -18.24 16.18 -26.77
C GLU A 139 -17.10 16.34 -27.80
N ASN A 140 -16.26 17.35 -27.68
CA ASN A 140 -15.03 17.44 -28.46
C ASN A 140 -14.01 16.40 -27.97
N TRP A 141 -14.07 15.19 -28.54
CA TRP A 141 -13.29 14.05 -28.08
C TRP A 141 -11.77 14.23 -28.19
N GLU A 142 -11.29 15.03 -29.14
CA GLU A 142 -9.84 15.32 -29.23
C GLU A 142 -9.37 16.09 -28.02
N ALA A 143 -10.07 17.18 -27.67
CA ALA A 143 -9.76 17.97 -26.47
C ALA A 143 -9.97 17.18 -25.17
N ILE A 144 -11.01 16.33 -25.10
CA ILE A 144 -11.31 15.50 -23.96
C ILE A 144 -10.15 14.52 -23.71
N PHE A 145 -9.70 13.81 -24.72
CA PHE A 145 -8.66 12.79 -24.58
C PHE A 145 -7.29 13.40 -24.29
N GLU A 146 -6.96 14.54 -24.87
CA GLU A 146 -5.74 15.26 -24.57
C GLU A 146 -5.71 15.69 -23.10
N GLU A 147 -6.79 16.32 -22.62
CA GLU A 147 -6.87 16.80 -21.24
C GLU A 147 -6.93 15.64 -20.24
N TYR A 148 -7.69 14.57 -20.52
CA TYR A 148 -7.76 13.37 -19.71
C TYR A 148 -6.37 12.75 -19.50
N SER A 149 -5.63 12.52 -20.58
CA SER A 149 -4.30 11.95 -20.50
C SER A 149 -3.33 12.85 -19.71
N ARG A 150 -3.40 14.17 -19.93
CA ARG A 150 -2.56 15.14 -19.21
C ARG A 150 -2.86 15.19 -17.71
N GLU A 151 -4.13 15.10 -17.33
CA GLU A 151 -4.55 15.17 -15.92
C GLU A 151 -4.29 13.86 -15.17
N ARG A 152 -4.63 12.72 -15.77
CA ARG A 152 -4.65 11.44 -15.06
C ARG A 152 -3.31 10.70 -15.07
N LYS A 153 -2.52 10.84 -16.14
CA LYS A 153 -1.23 10.15 -16.25
C LYS A 153 -0.28 10.39 -15.06
N PRO A 154 -0.08 11.63 -14.58
CA PRO A 154 0.76 11.87 -13.40
C PRO A 154 0.25 11.19 -12.14
N ASP A 155 -1.07 11.06 -11.96
CA ASP A 155 -1.66 10.39 -10.81
C ASP A 155 -1.54 8.86 -10.91
N GLY A 156 -1.75 8.29 -12.09
CA GLY A 156 -1.54 6.87 -12.33
C GLY A 156 -0.09 6.45 -12.08
N ASP A 157 0.89 7.21 -12.61
CA ASP A 157 2.31 6.95 -12.37
C ASP A 157 2.67 7.04 -10.87
N ALA A 158 2.18 8.09 -10.20
CA ALA A 158 2.42 8.29 -8.78
C ALA A 158 1.80 7.18 -7.91
N LEU A 159 0.59 6.73 -8.24
CA LEU A 159 -0.05 5.62 -7.55
C LEU A 159 0.74 4.31 -7.68
N GLN A 160 1.29 4.05 -8.86
CA GLN A 160 2.14 2.89 -9.09
C GLN A 160 3.42 2.93 -8.24
N ASP A 161 4.09 4.09 -8.19
CA ASP A 161 5.27 4.28 -7.36
C ASP A 161 4.93 4.15 -5.86
N LEU A 162 3.88 4.82 -5.39
CA LEU A 162 3.37 4.72 -4.02
C LEU A 162 3.07 3.27 -3.64
N SER A 163 2.38 2.52 -4.50
CA SER A 163 2.00 1.13 -4.22
C SER A 163 3.21 0.21 -4.14
N LEU A 164 4.22 0.44 -4.97
CA LEU A 164 5.47 -0.31 -4.92
C LEU A 164 6.28 0.03 -3.67
N ASP A 165 6.40 1.32 -3.33
CA ASP A 165 7.08 1.76 -2.11
C ASP A 165 6.42 1.15 -0.86
N ASN A 166 5.07 1.13 -0.82
CA ASN A 166 4.34 0.53 0.29
C ASN A 166 4.52 -0.99 0.39
N TYR A 167 4.75 -1.68 -0.71
CA TYR A 167 5.14 -3.09 -0.68
C TYR A 167 6.41 -3.31 0.15
N TYR A 168 7.44 -2.50 -0.12
CA TYR A 168 8.69 -2.59 0.65
C TYR A 168 8.48 -2.22 2.12
N VAL A 169 7.67 -1.20 2.40
CA VAL A 169 7.30 -0.83 3.78
C VAL A 169 6.65 -2.02 4.49
N MET A 170 5.63 -2.61 3.90
CA MET A 170 4.88 -3.73 4.52
C MET A 170 5.73 -4.99 4.69
N ARG A 171 6.61 -5.27 3.73
CA ARG A 171 7.45 -6.47 3.71
C ARG A 171 8.66 -6.37 4.64
N ASP A 172 9.33 -5.22 4.66
CA ASP A 172 10.67 -5.08 5.22
C ASP A 172 10.70 -4.17 6.45
N TYR A 173 10.00 -3.03 6.43
CA TYR A 173 10.20 -1.98 7.42
C TYR A 173 9.25 -2.02 8.62
N VAL A 174 8.08 -2.65 8.53
CA VAL A 174 7.11 -2.69 9.65
C VAL A 174 7.60 -3.42 10.89
N SER A 175 8.73 -4.13 10.81
CA SER A 175 9.41 -4.75 11.95
C SER A 175 10.69 -4.01 12.39
N ASP A 176 11.08 -2.94 11.69
CA ASP A 176 12.27 -2.15 11.98
C ASP A 176 11.98 -1.15 13.11
N PRO A 177 12.74 -1.20 14.24
CA PRO A 177 12.55 -0.29 15.35
C PRO A 177 12.71 1.20 14.98
N GLU A 178 13.64 1.54 14.08
CA GLU A 178 13.86 2.91 13.62
C GLU A 178 12.66 3.41 12.82
N PHE A 179 12.15 2.59 11.90
CA PHE A 179 10.93 2.90 11.15
C PHE A 179 9.71 3.07 12.08
N LEU A 180 9.55 2.20 13.07
CA LEU A 180 8.45 2.30 14.04
C LEU A 180 8.54 3.57 14.88
N LEU A 181 9.75 3.96 15.32
CA LEU A 181 9.96 5.21 16.03
C LEU A 181 9.61 6.41 15.14
N ARG A 182 10.04 6.41 13.88
CA ARG A 182 9.71 7.43 12.90
C ARG A 182 8.19 7.58 12.76
N LYS A 183 7.45 6.48 12.61
CA LYS A 183 5.98 6.50 12.53
C LYS A 183 5.31 6.99 13.80
N LYS A 184 5.90 6.69 14.95
CA LYS A 184 5.42 7.16 16.26
C LYS A 184 5.57 8.68 16.40
N ILE A 185 6.66 9.26 15.94
CA ILE A 185 6.90 10.71 15.90
C ILE A 185 5.89 11.39 14.94
N GLU A 186 5.74 10.86 13.72
CA GLU A 186 4.78 11.37 12.73
C GLU A 186 3.34 11.37 13.28
N ALA A 187 2.93 10.27 13.92
CA ALA A 187 1.59 10.15 14.50
C ALA A 187 1.36 11.18 15.61
N LYS A 188 2.34 11.35 16.53
CA LYS A 188 2.26 12.34 17.60
C LYS A 188 2.18 13.77 17.05
N PHE A 189 3.00 14.08 16.05
CA PHE A 189 2.99 15.40 15.44
C PHE A 189 1.68 15.67 14.69
N SER A 190 1.15 14.71 13.95
CA SER A 190 -0.14 14.80 13.28
C SER A 190 -1.32 15.03 14.24
N GLU A 191 -1.29 14.37 15.41
CA GLU A 191 -2.28 14.57 16.47
C GLU A 191 -2.28 16.01 16.98
N LEU A 192 -1.09 16.58 17.22
CA LEU A 192 -0.92 17.94 17.74
C LEU A 192 -1.19 19.02 16.68
N TYR A 193 -0.85 18.73 15.43
CA TYR A 193 -0.88 19.69 14.32
C TYR A 193 -1.51 19.11 13.05
N PRO A 194 -2.80 18.70 13.08
CA PRO A 194 -3.43 17.96 11.96
C PRO A 194 -3.47 18.75 10.64
N LYS A 195 -3.43 20.09 10.70
CA LYS A 195 -3.33 20.95 9.51
C LYS A 195 -1.90 21.08 8.96
N LYS A 196 -0.89 20.63 9.71
CA LYS A 196 0.53 20.70 9.33
C LYS A 196 1.11 19.34 8.96
N TRP A 197 0.43 18.26 9.32
CA TRP A 197 0.90 16.93 9.02
C TRP A 197 -0.26 15.96 8.84
N LEU A 198 -0.44 15.51 7.62
CA LEU A 198 -1.31 14.39 7.30
C LEU A 198 -0.39 13.24 6.84
N PRO A 199 -0.30 12.10 7.56
CA PRO A 199 0.55 11.00 7.15
C PRO A 199 0.27 10.54 5.72
N LEU A 200 1.32 10.17 4.97
CA LEU A 200 1.20 9.83 3.55
C LEU A 200 0.13 8.76 3.30
N TYR A 201 0.06 7.73 4.15
CA TYR A 201 -0.97 6.71 4.03
C TYR A 201 -2.39 7.30 4.10
N SER A 202 -2.62 8.25 5.00
CA SER A 202 -3.91 8.94 5.13
C SER A 202 -4.21 9.86 3.95
N GLN A 203 -3.19 10.51 3.38
CA GLN A 203 -3.36 11.31 2.16
C GLN A 203 -3.86 10.45 1.00
N VAL A 204 -3.25 9.28 0.80
CA VAL A 204 -3.55 8.37 -0.32
C VAL A 204 -4.87 7.62 -0.12
N THR A 205 -5.16 7.16 1.12
CA THR A 205 -6.26 6.22 1.38
C THR A 205 -7.54 6.91 1.86
N PHE A 206 -7.43 8.01 2.61
CA PHE A 206 -8.56 8.64 3.31
C PHE A 206 -8.78 10.11 2.94
N SER A 207 -8.23 10.56 1.81
CA SER A 207 -8.45 11.92 1.33
C SER A 207 -8.69 11.97 -0.18
N ASN A 208 -9.10 13.14 -0.68
CA ASN A 208 -9.22 13.43 -2.10
C ASN A 208 -7.97 14.15 -2.66
N ILE A 209 -6.85 14.10 -1.95
CA ILE A 209 -5.58 14.64 -2.45
C ILE A 209 -5.14 13.78 -3.64
N ARG A 210 -4.81 14.42 -4.77
CA ARG A 210 -4.34 13.72 -5.96
C ARG A 210 -3.11 12.89 -5.65
N TYR A 211 -3.01 11.69 -6.19
CA TYR A 211 -1.89 10.76 -5.93
C TYR A 211 -0.53 11.38 -6.24
N SER A 212 -0.42 12.15 -7.32
CA SER A 212 0.81 12.87 -7.68
C SER A 212 1.21 13.93 -6.65
N VAL A 213 0.23 14.61 -6.05
CA VAL A 213 0.45 15.58 -4.98
C VAL A 213 0.84 14.88 -3.69
N ALA A 214 0.11 13.82 -3.30
CA ALA A 214 0.41 13.02 -2.11
C ALA A 214 1.83 12.42 -2.18
N TYR A 215 2.24 11.91 -3.36
CA TYR A 215 3.59 11.38 -3.59
C TYR A 215 4.68 12.43 -3.34
N GLN A 216 4.51 13.64 -3.89
CA GLN A 216 5.47 14.73 -3.70
C GLN A 216 5.50 15.21 -2.24
N GLN A 217 4.34 15.32 -1.58
CA GLN A 217 4.26 15.68 -0.17
C GLN A 217 4.90 14.59 0.71
N GLY A 218 4.67 13.33 0.42
CA GLY A 218 5.28 12.20 1.11
C GLY A 218 6.81 12.20 1.04
N LYS A 219 7.38 12.55 -0.11
CA LYS A 219 8.84 12.74 -0.25
C LYS A 219 9.36 13.85 0.68
N LYS A 220 8.72 15.01 0.66
CA LYS A 220 9.09 16.12 1.56
C LYS A 220 8.93 15.72 3.05
N GLN A 221 7.89 14.97 3.39
CA GLN A 221 7.72 14.44 4.75
C GLN A 221 8.84 13.47 5.11
N SER A 222 9.27 12.62 4.16
CA SER A 222 10.40 11.73 4.35
C SER A 222 11.69 12.51 4.62
N ASP A 223 11.98 13.53 3.83
CA ASP A 223 13.18 14.38 4.01
C ASP A 223 13.20 15.06 5.39
N ILE A 224 12.04 15.56 5.85
CA ILE A 224 11.90 16.14 7.19
C ILE A 224 12.18 15.09 8.26
N MET A 225 11.60 13.90 8.13
CA MET A 225 11.82 12.83 9.10
C MET A 225 13.28 12.37 9.12
N ASP A 226 13.99 12.37 7.99
CA ASP A 226 15.42 12.07 7.95
C ASP A 226 16.25 13.05 8.78
N ILE A 227 15.86 14.33 8.79
CA ILE A 227 16.49 15.34 9.66
C ILE A 227 16.15 15.09 11.13
N ILE A 228 14.88 14.84 11.45
CA ILE A 228 14.43 14.60 12.83
C ILE A 228 15.09 13.36 13.45
N MET A 229 15.25 12.29 12.68
CA MET A 229 15.89 11.05 13.15
C MET A 229 17.39 11.22 13.45
N GLN A 230 18.03 12.31 12.99
CA GLN A 230 19.42 12.63 13.32
C GLN A 230 19.58 13.38 14.66
N ILE A 231 18.50 13.77 15.33
CA ILE A 231 18.56 14.41 16.62
C ILE A 231 19.20 13.45 17.65
N PRO A 232 20.23 13.88 18.40
CA PRO A 232 20.88 13.02 19.38
C PRO A 232 19.89 12.48 20.41
N ASN A 233 19.98 11.18 20.69
CA ASN A 233 19.11 10.48 21.66
C ASN A 233 17.62 10.49 21.27
N ILE A 234 17.29 10.53 19.99
CA ILE A 234 15.91 10.66 19.50
C ILE A 234 14.97 9.61 20.09
N GLU A 235 15.46 8.39 20.35
CA GLU A 235 14.69 7.29 20.94
C GLU A 235 14.18 7.61 22.36
N ASN A 236 14.86 8.51 23.09
CA ASN A 236 14.49 8.92 24.46
C ASN A 236 13.77 10.28 24.51
N VAL A 237 13.88 11.10 23.43
CA VAL A 237 13.34 12.47 23.41
C VAL A 237 12.31 12.69 22.29
N TRP A 238 11.87 11.63 21.64
CA TRP A 238 11.03 11.65 20.43
C TRP A 238 9.74 12.45 20.55
N ASP A 239 9.14 12.53 21.75
CA ASP A 239 7.89 13.25 22.06
C ASP A 239 8.12 14.58 22.77
N SER A 240 9.37 15.03 22.88
CA SER A 240 9.73 16.29 23.54
C SER A 240 9.22 17.50 22.77
N GLU A 241 9.00 18.60 23.50
CA GLU A 241 8.61 19.89 22.92
C GLU A 241 9.64 20.37 21.89
N THR A 242 10.92 20.09 22.10
CA THR A 242 12.01 20.44 21.19
C THR A 242 11.84 19.73 19.82
N VAL A 243 11.58 18.42 19.81
CA VAL A 243 11.35 17.66 18.56
C VAL A 243 10.09 18.14 17.86
N MET A 244 8.99 18.34 18.61
CA MET A 244 7.74 18.84 18.01
C MET A 244 7.87 20.25 17.45
N ASN A 245 8.64 21.13 18.08
CA ASN A 245 8.90 22.47 17.56
C ASN A 245 9.79 22.43 16.30
N GLU A 246 10.80 21.56 16.25
CA GLU A 246 11.63 21.38 15.05
C GLU A 246 10.78 20.87 13.87
N MET A 247 9.94 19.85 14.08
CA MET A 247 8.99 19.38 13.07
C MET A 247 8.06 20.51 12.58
N LYS A 248 7.59 21.38 13.50
CA LYS A 248 6.72 22.51 13.15
C LYS A 248 7.43 23.53 12.28
N VAL A 249 8.70 23.79 12.53
CA VAL A 249 9.53 24.70 11.73
C VAL A 249 9.75 24.12 10.33
N LEU A 250 10.14 22.84 10.24
CA LEU A 250 10.41 22.16 8.99
C LEU A 250 9.14 21.96 8.13
N SER A 251 7.98 21.79 8.78
CA SER A 251 6.70 21.59 8.12
C SER A 251 5.91 22.88 7.86
N LYS A 252 6.52 24.06 7.97
CA LYS A 252 5.84 25.37 7.85
C LYS A 252 5.02 25.54 6.57
N ASP A 253 5.50 24.97 5.47
CA ASP A 253 4.90 25.08 4.14
C ASP A 253 3.76 24.08 3.89
N PHE A 254 3.55 23.12 4.80
CA PHE A 254 2.41 22.22 4.71
C PHE A 254 1.13 22.88 5.26
N ASN A 255 0.03 22.64 4.54
CA ASN A 255 -1.32 23.05 4.95
C ASN A 255 -2.33 22.07 4.34
N PHE A 256 -2.70 21.08 5.16
CA PHE A 256 -3.65 20.00 4.80
C PHE A 256 -5.09 20.36 5.14
#